data_61a02fc55cb38c410ea31a67e3a2e938
#
_entry.id   61a02fc55cb38c410ea31a67e3a2e938
#
_cell.length_a   1.000
_cell.length_b   1.000
_cell.length_c   1.000
_cell.angle_alpha   90.00
_cell.angle_beta   90.00
_cell.angle_gamma   90.00
#
_symmetry.space_group_name_H-M   'P 1'
#
loop_
_entity.id
_entity.type
_entity.pdbx_description
1 polymer ?
#
loop_
_entity_poly.entity_id
_entity_poly.type
_entity_poly.pdbx_seq_one_letter_code
_entity_poly.pdbx_strand_id
1 'polypeptide(L)'
;MYEVGVHIADVSYYVKENTVLDKEAYARATSVYLVDRTIPMLPERLSNGVCSLRPDEDKLCFSAIFKLDANAQVLDQWFGRTVIRSNRRFTYEEAQERIEGAEGDYREEILLLNRLAQKLRQDRFKAGAIDFDRVEVKFNLDEKGHPVSVYFKRSKEANKLIEEFMLLANKKVAERIGKPKSGKKAPTFVYRIHENPLPEKLEEFNRFVAKFGYGLKTGSRKALTSSMNNLMAEVKDKPEQNMIETLAVRTMAKAAYSTDNIGHYGLAFDYYTHFTSPIRRYPDVMVHRLLQRYLDSGRSVNKEKYEEYCKHSSDMEQVAANAERSSVKYKQVEFMADKIGQDFEGTISGVTQWGFYVELEDSKCEGLVSMTELDDDFYEFDEKNYCIVGRHHHKIYQLGDRVTIKVAKANLVARQLDYELVKGADEEGVIRPLGKSREDIGRKSKTKGRKKENKPKGKKRK
;
A
#
# COMPACT_ATOMS: atom_id res chain seq x y z
N MET A 1 -8.80 1.43 34.00
CA MET A 1 -9.37 0.40 33.11
C MET A 1 -10.42 1.08 32.24
N TYR A 2 -10.40 0.81 30.92
CA TYR A 2 -11.28 1.44 29.95
C TYR A 2 -11.99 0.33 29.15
N GLU A 3 -13.27 0.53 28.84
CA GLU A 3 -14.00 -0.34 27.93
C GLU A 3 -14.14 0.36 26.59
N VAL A 4 -13.63 -0.29 25.53
CA VAL A 4 -13.65 0.25 24.18
C VAL A 4 -14.36 -0.72 23.25
N GLY A 5 -15.43 -0.24 22.59
CA GLY A 5 -16.20 -0.99 21.63
C GLY A 5 -15.82 -0.64 20.19
N VAL A 6 -15.56 -1.66 19.38
CA VAL A 6 -15.42 -1.55 17.91
C VAL A 6 -16.69 -2.16 17.30
N HIS A 7 -17.60 -1.29 16.87
CA HIS A 7 -18.90 -1.67 16.36
C HIS A 7 -18.94 -1.58 14.84
N ILE A 8 -19.17 -2.70 14.17
CA ILE A 8 -19.19 -2.81 12.70
C ILE A 8 -20.61 -3.16 12.27
N ALA A 9 -21.11 -2.50 11.22
CA ALA A 9 -22.42 -2.81 10.68
C ALA A 9 -22.58 -4.31 10.42
N ASP A 10 -23.63 -4.94 10.96
CA ASP A 10 -23.90 -6.38 10.74
C ASP A 10 -24.51 -6.63 9.35
N VAL A 11 -23.67 -6.48 8.32
CA VAL A 11 -24.06 -6.76 6.93
C VAL A 11 -24.53 -8.21 6.77
N SER A 12 -23.94 -9.15 7.54
CA SER A 12 -24.29 -10.56 7.47
C SER A 12 -25.70 -10.87 7.95
N TYR A 13 -26.31 -9.96 8.69
CA TYR A 13 -27.71 -10.05 9.06
C TYR A 13 -28.63 -9.86 7.85
N TYR A 14 -28.29 -8.94 6.96
CA TYR A 14 -29.09 -8.60 5.76
C TYR A 14 -28.73 -9.46 4.55
N VAL A 15 -27.45 -9.72 4.35
CA VAL A 15 -26.91 -10.51 3.24
C VAL A 15 -26.81 -11.98 3.68
N LYS A 16 -27.91 -12.73 3.50
CA LYS A 16 -27.95 -14.15 3.86
C LYS A 16 -27.29 -15.01 2.78
N GLU A 17 -26.61 -16.09 3.20
CA GLU A 17 -25.95 -17.03 2.29
C GLU A 17 -26.90 -17.56 1.21
N ASN A 18 -26.38 -17.71 -0.01
CA ASN A 18 -27.04 -18.24 -1.20
C ASN A 18 -28.24 -17.42 -1.73
N THR A 19 -28.55 -16.25 -1.17
CA THR A 19 -29.52 -15.32 -1.74
C THR A 19 -28.98 -14.66 -3.01
N VAL A 20 -29.84 -14.03 -3.80
CA VAL A 20 -29.44 -13.25 -4.98
C VAL A 20 -28.43 -12.15 -4.58
N LEU A 21 -28.69 -11.48 -3.46
CA LEU A 21 -27.83 -10.43 -2.93
C LEU A 21 -26.44 -10.96 -2.53
N ASP A 22 -26.38 -12.14 -1.93
CA ASP A 22 -25.12 -12.80 -1.57
C ASP A 22 -24.31 -13.20 -2.80
N LYS A 23 -24.98 -13.74 -3.82
CA LYS A 23 -24.33 -14.13 -5.08
C LYS A 23 -23.72 -12.92 -5.79
N GLU A 24 -24.43 -11.80 -5.82
CA GLU A 24 -23.94 -10.55 -6.40
C GLU A 24 -22.77 -9.98 -5.59
N ALA A 25 -22.89 -9.95 -4.24
CA ALA A 25 -21.81 -9.51 -3.36
C ALA A 25 -20.56 -10.38 -3.50
N TYR A 26 -20.71 -11.69 -3.64
CA TYR A 26 -19.62 -12.62 -3.92
C TYR A 26 -18.98 -12.34 -5.29
N ALA A 27 -19.79 -12.21 -6.35
CA ALA A 27 -19.28 -11.96 -7.69
C ALA A 27 -18.44 -10.68 -7.77
N ARG A 28 -18.86 -9.61 -7.09
CA ARG A 28 -18.09 -8.35 -7.00
C ARG A 28 -16.91 -8.47 -6.04
N ALA A 29 -17.07 -9.18 -4.95
CA ALA A 29 -16.17 -9.41 -3.83
C ALA A 29 -15.63 -8.15 -3.11
N THR A 30 -15.55 -7.01 -3.79
CA THR A 30 -15.12 -5.73 -3.22
C THR A 30 -15.78 -4.55 -3.93
N SER A 31 -15.88 -3.41 -3.23
CA SER A 31 -16.21 -2.13 -3.87
C SER A 31 -14.99 -1.59 -4.59
N VAL A 32 -15.21 -0.83 -5.69
CA VAL A 32 -14.17 -0.19 -6.50
C VAL A 32 -14.27 1.33 -6.35
N TYR A 33 -13.17 1.99 -6.00
CA TYR A 33 -13.11 3.43 -5.75
C TYR A 33 -12.40 4.14 -6.89
N LEU A 34 -13.16 4.51 -7.92
CA LEU A 34 -12.64 5.32 -9.03
C LEU A 34 -12.48 6.78 -8.57
N VAL A 35 -11.79 7.60 -9.35
CA VAL A 35 -11.53 9.00 -8.99
C VAL A 35 -12.83 9.80 -8.89
N ASP A 36 -13.78 9.55 -9.78
CA ASP A 36 -15.05 10.28 -9.93
C ASP A 36 -16.26 9.61 -9.27
N ARG A 37 -16.17 8.31 -8.96
CA ARG A 37 -17.30 7.54 -8.41
C ARG A 37 -16.86 6.28 -7.67
N THR A 38 -17.78 5.75 -6.87
CA THR A 38 -17.62 4.43 -6.25
C THR A 38 -18.58 3.44 -6.92
N ILE A 39 -18.06 2.25 -7.27
CA ILE A 39 -18.89 1.11 -7.67
C ILE A 39 -19.03 0.21 -6.43
N PRO A 40 -20.17 0.23 -5.74
CA PRO A 40 -20.31 -0.46 -4.47
C PRO A 40 -20.47 -1.97 -4.65
N MET A 41 -19.96 -2.75 -3.69
CA MET A 41 -20.20 -4.21 -3.62
C MET A 41 -21.66 -4.53 -3.34
N LEU A 42 -22.32 -3.73 -2.51
CA LEU A 42 -23.73 -3.88 -2.14
C LEU A 42 -24.56 -2.73 -2.70
N PRO A 43 -25.86 -2.94 -2.97
CA PRO A 43 -26.77 -1.87 -3.36
C PRO A 43 -26.71 -0.68 -2.37
N GLU A 44 -26.82 0.54 -2.87
CA GLU A 44 -26.71 1.77 -2.07
C GLU A 44 -27.71 1.84 -0.92
N ARG A 45 -28.91 1.27 -1.12
CA ARG A 45 -29.92 1.16 -0.05
C ARG A 45 -29.37 0.42 1.18
N LEU A 46 -28.48 -0.56 1.00
CA LEU A 46 -27.79 -1.24 2.09
C LEU A 46 -26.55 -0.46 2.52
N SER A 47 -25.63 -0.17 1.60
CA SER A 47 -24.32 0.43 1.93
C SER A 47 -24.44 1.83 2.54
N ASN A 48 -25.28 2.68 1.96
CA ASN A 48 -25.45 4.08 2.38
C ASN A 48 -26.65 4.29 3.31
N GLY A 49 -27.57 3.31 3.40
CA GLY A 49 -28.81 3.39 4.17
C GLY A 49 -28.76 2.51 5.42
N VAL A 50 -29.24 1.29 5.29
CA VAL A 50 -29.51 0.39 6.42
C VAL A 50 -28.26 0.04 7.22
N CYS A 51 -27.13 -0.19 6.53
CA CYS A 51 -25.85 -0.54 7.17
C CYS A 51 -25.01 0.69 7.56
N SER A 52 -25.43 1.91 7.21
CA SER A 52 -24.70 3.12 7.62
C SER A 52 -24.99 3.43 9.09
N LEU A 53 -23.94 3.52 9.92
CA LEU A 53 -24.04 3.81 11.36
C LEU A 53 -24.25 5.31 11.57
N ARG A 54 -25.48 5.79 11.32
CA ARG A 54 -25.85 7.20 11.47
C ARG A 54 -26.14 7.54 12.93
N PRO A 55 -25.89 8.79 13.36
CA PRO A 55 -26.32 9.25 14.67
C PRO A 55 -27.83 9.13 14.86
N ASP A 56 -28.25 8.92 16.11
CA ASP A 56 -29.64 8.89 16.59
C ASP A 56 -30.54 7.83 15.94
N GLU A 57 -29.94 6.83 15.29
CA GLU A 57 -30.64 5.67 14.70
C GLU A 57 -30.17 4.38 15.35
N ASP A 58 -31.10 3.47 15.65
CA ASP A 58 -30.77 2.12 16.10
C ASP A 58 -30.21 1.30 14.93
N LYS A 59 -29.00 0.77 15.10
CA LYS A 59 -28.29 0.03 14.05
C LYS A 59 -27.81 -1.33 14.54
N LEU A 60 -28.01 -2.34 13.68
CA LEU A 60 -27.48 -3.69 13.92
C LEU A 60 -25.98 -3.69 13.67
N CYS A 61 -25.22 -4.16 14.66
CA CYS A 61 -23.79 -4.27 14.59
C CYS A 61 -23.29 -5.66 14.96
N PHE A 62 -22.11 -6.00 14.45
CA PHE A 62 -21.26 -7.02 15.01
C PHE A 62 -20.13 -6.30 15.77
N SER A 63 -20.02 -6.56 17.05
CA SER A 63 -19.18 -5.77 17.96
C SER A 63 -18.04 -6.60 18.54
N ALA A 64 -16.88 -5.96 18.64
CA ALA A 64 -15.73 -6.41 19.40
C ALA A 64 -15.51 -5.43 20.56
N ILE A 65 -15.68 -5.88 21.80
CA ILE A 65 -15.56 -5.04 23.00
C ILE A 65 -14.33 -5.49 23.77
N PHE A 66 -13.51 -4.52 24.15
CA PHE A 66 -12.23 -4.73 24.84
C PHE A 66 -12.18 -3.98 26.16
N LYS A 67 -11.78 -4.65 27.24
CA LYS A 67 -11.34 -3.98 28.47
C LYS A 67 -9.83 -3.78 28.38
N LEU A 68 -9.41 -2.53 28.37
CA LEU A 68 -8.03 -2.13 28.22
C LEU A 68 -7.50 -1.50 29.52
N ASP A 69 -6.24 -1.74 29.82
CA ASP A 69 -5.52 -0.96 30.82
C ASP A 69 -4.97 0.36 30.24
N ALA A 70 -4.26 1.14 31.05
CA ALA A 70 -3.65 2.40 30.64
C ALA A 70 -2.52 2.24 29.59
N ASN A 71 -1.99 1.03 29.43
CA ASN A 71 -0.99 0.67 28.42
C ASN A 71 -1.60 0.04 27.17
N ALA A 72 -2.95 0.09 27.04
CA ALA A 72 -3.71 -0.54 25.95
C ALA A 72 -3.58 -2.07 25.89
N GLN A 73 -3.19 -2.74 27.01
CA GLN A 73 -3.20 -4.19 27.07
C GLN A 73 -4.63 -4.71 27.24
N VAL A 74 -5.00 -5.71 26.45
CA VAL A 74 -6.33 -6.32 26.48
C VAL A 74 -6.43 -7.23 27.70
N LEU A 75 -7.24 -6.83 28.69
CA LEU A 75 -7.51 -7.59 29.92
C LEU A 75 -8.66 -8.57 29.73
N ASP A 76 -9.69 -8.17 28.98
CA ASP A 76 -10.87 -8.97 28.66
C ASP A 76 -11.43 -8.58 27.30
N GLN A 77 -12.18 -9.49 26.66
CA GLN A 77 -12.77 -9.24 25.34
C GLN A 77 -14.06 -10.02 25.13
N TRP A 78 -14.98 -9.39 24.42
CA TRP A 78 -16.25 -10.00 24.04
C TRP A 78 -16.55 -9.74 22.56
N PHE A 79 -17.20 -10.69 21.90
CA PHE A 79 -17.63 -10.59 20.49
C PHE A 79 -19.07 -11.05 20.36
N GLY A 80 -19.87 -10.32 19.59
CA GLY A 80 -21.25 -10.71 19.33
C GLY A 80 -22.04 -9.63 18.61
N ARG A 81 -23.28 -9.99 18.28
CA ARG A 81 -24.24 -9.07 17.68
C ARG A 81 -24.80 -8.11 18.72
N THR A 82 -24.93 -6.86 18.34
CA THR A 82 -25.43 -5.78 19.19
C THR A 82 -26.39 -4.88 18.40
N VAL A 83 -27.14 -4.08 19.12
CA VAL A 83 -27.81 -2.89 18.60
C VAL A 83 -27.12 -1.70 19.22
N ILE A 84 -26.72 -0.75 18.41
CA ILE A 84 -26.15 0.50 18.90
C ILE A 84 -26.97 1.69 18.44
N ARG A 85 -26.89 2.77 19.20
CA ARG A 85 -27.39 4.10 18.83
C ARG A 85 -26.22 5.07 19.00
N SER A 86 -25.72 5.60 17.87
CA SER A 86 -24.60 6.53 17.89
C SER A 86 -25.07 7.91 18.31
N ASN A 87 -24.36 8.55 19.25
CA ASN A 87 -24.66 9.91 19.71
C ASN A 87 -24.01 10.97 18.80
N ARG A 88 -22.89 10.65 18.16
CA ARG A 88 -22.09 11.64 17.41
C ARG A 88 -21.33 10.98 16.27
N ARG A 89 -21.34 11.60 15.11
CA ARG A 89 -20.46 11.30 13.98
C ARG A 89 -19.39 12.37 13.85
N PHE A 90 -18.14 11.98 13.82
CA PHE A 90 -17.00 12.85 13.56
C PHE A 90 -16.48 12.65 12.14
N THR A 91 -16.05 13.73 11.49
CA THR A 91 -15.11 13.65 10.38
C THR A 91 -13.70 13.43 10.91
N TYR A 92 -12.77 13.01 10.06
CA TYR A 92 -11.36 12.90 10.45
C TYR A 92 -10.77 14.26 10.82
N GLU A 93 -11.20 15.30 10.15
CA GLU A 93 -10.79 16.69 10.35
C GLU A 93 -11.23 17.17 11.75
N GLU A 94 -12.49 17.04 12.10
CA GLU A 94 -13.02 17.39 13.41
C GLU A 94 -12.31 16.61 14.54
N ALA A 95 -12.11 15.30 14.38
CA ALA A 95 -11.39 14.50 15.36
C ALA A 95 -9.91 14.92 15.47
N GLN A 96 -9.26 15.28 14.36
CA GLN A 96 -7.90 15.78 14.35
C GLN A 96 -7.76 17.11 15.09
N GLU A 97 -8.71 18.03 14.91
CA GLU A 97 -8.75 19.30 15.65
C GLU A 97 -8.83 19.08 17.18
N ARG A 98 -9.64 18.09 17.64
CA ARG A 98 -9.68 17.71 19.07
C ARG A 98 -8.35 17.16 19.56
N ILE A 99 -7.66 16.36 18.74
CA ILE A 99 -6.32 15.83 19.06
C ILE A 99 -5.29 16.95 19.14
N GLU A 100 -5.38 17.95 18.27
CA GLU A 100 -4.47 19.11 18.20
C GLU A 100 -4.75 20.18 19.27
N GLY A 101 -5.80 20.01 20.08
CA GLY A 101 -6.07 20.85 21.24
C GLY A 101 -7.31 21.73 21.15
N ALA A 102 -8.07 21.68 20.05
CA ALA A 102 -9.32 22.42 19.95
C ALA A 102 -10.35 21.92 20.98
N GLU A 103 -11.05 22.85 21.63
CA GLU A 103 -12.15 22.57 22.54
C GLU A 103 -13.38 22.06 21.77
N GLY A 104 -14.21 21.26 22.45
CA GLY A 104 -15.48 20.78 21.90
C GLY A 104 -15.93 19.46 22.49
N ASP A 105 -17.04 18.94 21.95
CA ASP A 105 -17.67 17.71 22.38
C ASP A 105 -16.72 16.50 22.23
N TYR A 106 -16.80 15.56 23.19
CA TYR A 106 -16.03 14.32 23.26
C TYR A 106 -14.50 14.47 23.15
N ARG A 107 -13.96 15.65 23.49
CA ARG A 107 -12.51 15.93 23.42
C ARG A 107 -11.71 14.97 24.32
N GLU A 108 -12.16 14.75 25.56
CA GLU A 108 -11.46 13.88 26.51
C GLU A 108 -11.43 12.42 26.04
N GLU A 109 -12.54 11.93 25.50
CA GLU A 109 -12.67 10.58 24.94
C GLU A 109 -11.78 10.40 23.73
N ILE A 110 -11.74 11.38 22.80
CA ILE A 110 -10.88 11.34 21.61
C ILE A 110 -9.40 11.36 22.02
N LEU A 111 -9.01 12.20 22.97
CA LEU A 111 -7.64 12.24 23.50
C LEU A 111 -7.25 10.94 24.19
N LEU A 112 -8.17 10.33 24.96
CA LEU A 112 -7.95 9.03 25.57
C LEU A 112 -7.75 7.94 24.53
N LEU A 113 -8.66 7.84 23.55
CA LEU A 113 -8.56 6.87 22.46
C LEU A 113 -7.27 7.06 21.66
N ASN A 114 -6.87 8.30 21.39
CA ASN A 114 -5.61 8.57 20.71
C ASN A 114 -4.39 8.09 21.49
N ARG A 115 -4.34 8.32 22.81
CA ARG A 115 -3.26 7.80 23.66
C ARG A 115 -3.19 6.26 23.64
N LEU A 116 -4.34 5.58 23.71
CA LEU A 116 -4.40 4.11 23.64
C LEU A 116 -3.96 3.62 22.24
N ALA A 117 -4.41 4.25 21.16
CA ALA A 117 -4.01 3.93 19.80
C ALA A 117 -2.50 4.09 19.59
N GLN A 118 -1.89 5.15 20.11
CA GLN A 118 -0.44 5.35 20.07
C GLN A 118 0.33 4.23 20.80
N LYS A 119 -0.21 3.71 21.93
CA LYS A 119 0.39 2.55 22.62
C LYS A 119 0.29 1.28 21.78
N LEU A 120 -0.88 0.99 21.20
CA LEU A 120 -1.08 -0.15 20.30
C LEU A 120 -0.10 -0.08 19.13
N ARG A 121 0.06 1.09 18.51
CA ARG A 121 0.97 1.33 17.40
C ARG A 121 2.43 1.12 17.81
N GLN A 122 2.85 1.68 18.95
CA GLN A 122 4.20 1.48 19.47
C GLN A 122 4.52 0.00 19.68
N ASP A 123 3.60 -0.75 20.28
CA ASP A 123 3.78 -2.19 20.51
C ASP A 123 3.83 -2.98 19.21
N ARG A 124 3.04 -2.60 18.21
CA ARG A 124 3.07 -3.20 16.87
C ARG A 124 4.42 -2.99 16.19
N PHE A 125 4.97 -1.78 16.24
CA PHE A 125 6.30 -1.51 15.68
C PHE A 125 7.43 -2.21 16.45
N LYS A 126 7.36 -2.28 17.77
CA LYS A 126 8.29 -3.07 18.59
C LYS A 126 8.22 -4.57 18.23
N ALA A 127 7.05 -5.07 17.83
CA ALA A 127 6.89 -6.44 17.36
C ALA A 127 7.41 -6.65 15.92
N GLY A 128 7.75 -5.59 15.19
CA GLY A 128 8.33 -5.64 13.85
C GLY A 128 7.35 -5.37 12.71
N ALA A 129 6.29 -4.59 12.94
CA ALA A 129 5.49 -4.05 11.84
C ALA A 129 6.30 -3.07 10.99
N ILE A 130 6.00 -2.99 9.69
CA ILE A 130 6.64 -2.07 8.76
C ILE A 130 5.66 -0.94 8.45
N ASP A 131 6.16 0.29 8.48
CA ASP A 131 5.40 1.49 8.11
C ASP A 131 5.87 2.01 6.75
N PHE A 132 4.92 2.19 5.85
CA PHE A 132 5.12 2.92 4.61
C PHE A 132 4.14 4.08 4.61
N ASP A 133 4.62 5.28 4.92
CA ASP A 133 3.80 6.50 4.93
C ASP A 133 3.53 6.94 3.50
N ARG A 134 2.39 6.52 2.95
CA ARG A 134 2.01 6.83 1.56
C ARG A 134 1.22 8.12 1.48
N VAL A 135 1.63 8.97 0.55
CA VAL A 135 0.87 10.13 0.14
C VAL A 135 -0.10 9.72 -0.98
N GLU A 136 -1.40 9.88 -0.75
CA GLU A 136 -2.40 9.63 -1.79
C GLU A 136 -2.62 10.88 -2.64
N VAL A 137 -2.49 10.71 -3.96
CA VAL A 137 -2.84 11.74 -4.94
C VAL A 137 -4.34 11.75 -5.16
N LYS A 138 -4.97 12.90 -4.98
CA LYS A 138 -6.40 13.12 -5.19
C LYS A 138 -6.62 14.29 -6.14
N PHE A 139 -7.74 14.28 -6.85
CA PHE A 139 -8.13 15.33 -7.79
C PHE A 139 -9.36 16.07 -7.30
N ASN A 140 -9.35 17.38 -7.41
CA ASN A 140 -10.57 18.17 -7.37
C ASN A 140 -11.17 18.15 -8.78
N LEU A 141 -12.43 17.75 -8.87
CA LEU A 141 -13.15 17.64 -10.13
C LEU A 141 -14.17 18.79 -10.25
N ASP A 142 -14.38 19.26 -11.46
CA ASP A 142 -15.50 20.16 -11.75
C ASP A 142 -16.84 19.41 -11.85
N GLU A 143 -17.92 20.12 -12.15
CA GLU A 143 -19.27 19.56 -12.30
C GLU A 143 -19.38 18.51 -13.44
N LYS A 144 -18.46 18.57 -14.41
CA LYS A 144 -18.40 17.64 -15.54
C LYS A 144 -17.47 16.44 -15.27
N GLY A 145 -16.82 16.45 -14.10
CA GLY A 145 -15.86 15.42 -13.69
C GLY A 145 -14.45 15.61 -14.25
N HIS A 146 -14.10 16.78 -14.81
CA HIS A 146 -12.74 17.09 -15.25
C HIS A 146 -11.85 17.45 -14.05
N PRO A 147 -10.58 17.04 -14.02
CA PRO A 147 -9.66 17.35 -12.95
C PRO A 147 -9.15 18.79 -13.08
N VAL A 148 -9.48 19.65 -12.11
CA VAL A 148 -9.08 21.07 -12.09
C VAL A 148 -7.83 21.32 -11.26
N SER A 149 -7.57 20.50 -10.24
CA SER A 149 -6.37 20.56 -9.40
C SER A 149 -6.06 19.23 -8.75
N VAL A 150 -4.81 19.12 -8.28
CA VAL A 150 -4.32 17.96 -7.53
C VAL A 150 -4.10 18.39 -6.08
N TYR A 151 -4.40 17.48 -5.12
CA TYR A 151 -4.04 17.66 -3.74
C TYR A 151 -3.55 16.34 -3.13
N PHE A 152 -2.75 16.46 -2.07
CA PHE A 152 -2.13 15.32 -1.40
C PHE A 152 -2.81 15.04 -0.08
N LYS A 153 -3.35 13.83 0.06
CA LYS A 153 -3.94 13.38 1.32
C LYS A 153 -2.92 12.57 2.11
N ARG A 154 -2.57 13.08 3.29
CA ARG A 154 -1.69 12.38 4.25
C ARG A 154 -2.51 11.81 5.40
N SER A 155 -2.11 10.65 5.90
CA SER A 155 -2.70 10.07 7.10
C SER A 155 -2.27 10.87 8.34
N LYS A 156 -3.25 11.37 9.10
CA LYS A 156 -3.04 12.10 10.36
C LYS A 156 -3.34 11.21 11.57
N GLU A 157 -3.12 11.71 12.79
CA GLU A 157 -3.33 10.94 14.02
C GLU A 157 -4.78 10.43 14.18
N ALA A 158 -5.79 11.18 13.76
CA ALA A 158 -7.18 10.72 13.76
C ALA A 158 -7.41 9.49 12.86
N ASN A 159 -6.73 9.43 11.70
CA ASN A 159 -6.78 8.25 10.82
C ASN A 159 -6.09 7.05 11.49
N LYS A 160 -4.92 7.28 12.08
CA LYS A 160 -4.13 6.25 12.78
C LYS A 160 -4.84 5.71 14.01
N LEU A 161 -5.58 6.56 14.74
CA LEU A 161 -6.43 6.15 15.87
C LEU A 161 -7.42 5.07 15.41
N ILE A 162 -8.19 5.35 14.37
CA ILE A 162 -9.18 4.41 13.83
C ILE A 162 -8.50 3.16 13.29
N GLU A 163 -7.40 3.30 12.56
CA GLU A 163 -6.61 2.18 12.04
C GLU A 163 -6.21 1.21 13.15
N GLU A 164 -5.62 1.68 14.25
CA GLU A 164 -5.12 0.80 15.31
C GLU A 164 -6.27 0.03 16.01
N PHE A 165 -7.43 0.66 16.25
CA PHE A 165 -8.58 -0.07 16.81
C PHE A 165 -9.19 -1.06 15.81
N MET A 166 -9.20 -0.76 14.50
CA MET A 166 -9.60 -1.69 13.47
C MET A 166 -8.62 -2.87 13.38
N LEU A 167 -7.31 -2.61 13.45
CA LEU A 167 -6.27 -3.66 13.51
C LEU A 167 -6.42 -4.52 14.77
N LEU A 168 -6.70 -3.93 15.92
CA LEU A 168 -6.96 -4.66 17.18
C LEU A 168 -8.14 -5.60 17.02
N ALA A 169 -9.28 -5.11 16.52
CA ALA A 169 -10.48 -5.92 16.32
C ALA A 169 -10.22 -7.08 15.33
N ASN A 170 -9.62 -6.79 14.18
CA ASN A 170 -9.26 -7.79 13.17
C ASN A 170 -8.36 -8.90 13.74
N LYS A 171 -7.29 -8.51 14.45
CA LYS A 171 -6.36 -9.41 15.11
C LYS A 171 -7.07 -10.29 16.15
N LYS A 172 -7.86 -9.68 17.04
CA LYS A 172 -8.51 -10.39 18.14
C LYS A 172 -9.63 -11.33 17.68
N VAL A 173 -10.34 -11.00 16.61
CA VAL A 173 -11.28 -11.89 15.95
C VAL A 173 -10.54 -13.10 15.35
N ALA A 174 -9.43 -12.90 14.66
CA ALA A 174 -8.62 -13.99 14.12
C ALA A 174 -8.04 -14.88 15.23
N GLU A 175 -7.52 -14.29 16.32
CA GLU A 175 -7.01 -15.03 17.49
C GLU A 175 -8.12 -15.83 18.19
N ARG A 176 -9.34 -15.29 18.30
CA ARG A 176 -10.49 -15.96 18.94
C ARG A 176 -10.80 -17.31 18.31
N ILE A 177 -10.68 -17.41 17.00
CA ILE A 177 -11.00 -18.63 16.25
C ILE A 177 -9.76 -19.45 15.96
N GLY A 178 -8.65 -18.81 15.59
CA GLY A 178 -7.40 -19.47 15.18
C GLY A 178 -6.57 -20.05 16.33
N LYS A 179 -6.76 -19.55 17.57
CA LYS A 179 -6.12 -20.10 18.79
C LYS A 179 -7.12 -20.89 19.62
N PRO A 180 -7.38 -22.16 19.27
CA PRO A 180 -8.34 -22.96 20.01
C PRO A 180 -7.82 -23.23 21.43
N LYS A 181 -8.73 -23.36 22.38
CA LYS A 181 -8.40 -23.87 23.72
C LYS A 181 -7.83 -25.26 23.61
N SER A 182 -6.86 -25.57 24.49
CA SER A 182 -6.03 -26.77 24.54
C SER A 182 -6.61 -28.04 23.90
N GLY A 183 -5.88 -28.65 22.99
CA GLY A 183 -6.18 -29.96 22.39
C GLY A 183 -7.19 -29.99 21.24
N LYS A 184 -7.81 -28.88 20.88
CA LYS A 184 -8.77 -28.83 19.75
C LYS A 184 -8.12 -28.25 18.49
N LYS A 185 -8.46 -28.81 17.32
CA LYS A 185 -8.11 -28.22 16.02
C LYS A 185 -8.95 -26.98 15.79
N ALA A 186 -8.32 -25.90 15.30
CA ALA A 186 -9.06 -24.71 14.89
C ALA A 186 -10.06 -25.02 13.77
N PRO A 187 -11.28 -24.49 13.81
CA PRO A 187 -12.21 -24.64 12.70
C PRO A 187 -11.74 -23.81 11.50
N THR A 188 -12.25 -24.15 10.31
CA THR A 188 -11.99 -23.40 9.08
C THR A 188 -12.38 -21.93 9.26
N PHE A 189 -11.45 -21.03 8.97
CA PHE A 189 -11.66 -19.59 9.09
C PHE A 189 -10.99 -18.85 7.93
N VAL A 190 -11.37 -17.61 7.68
CA VAL A 190 -10.79 -16.77 6.64
C VAL A 190 -9.76 -15.84 7.28
N TYR A 191 -8.52 -15.92 6.82
CA TYR A 191 -7.41 -15.08 7.25
C TYR A 191 -7.00 -14.12 6.15
N ARG A 192 -6.45 -12.97 6.52
CA ARG A 192 -5.69 -12.10 5.64
C ARG A 192 -4.21 -12.38 5.89
N ILE A 193 -3.58 -13.03 4.97
CA ILE A 193 -2.19 -13.47 5.07
C ILE A 193 -1.26 -12.56 4.28
N HIS A 194 -0.01 -12.47 4.73
CA HIS A 194 1.04 -11.75 4.03
C HIS A 194 2.36 -12.49 4.23
N GLU A 195 2.89 -13.05 3.15
CA GLU A 195 4.11 -13.84 3.16
C GLU A 195 5.35 -12.99 3.46
N ASN A 196 6.43 -13.66 3.85
CA ASN A 196 7.74 -13.03 3.98
C ASN A 196 8.23 -12.55 2.61
N PRO A 197 9.05 -11.48 2.55
CA PRO A 197 9.72 -11.09 1.32
C PRO A 197 10.56 -12.23 0.74
N LEU A 198 10.62 -12.33 -0.59
CA LEU A 198 11.47 -13.32 -1.26
C LEU A 198 12.95 -12.99 -0.99
N PRO A 199 13.77 -13.97 -0.53
CA PRO A 199 15.17 -13.72 -0.18
C PRO A 199 15.97 -13.06 -1.32
N GLU A 200 15.76 -13.51 -2.57
CA GLU A 200 16.43 -13.00 -3.74
C GLU A 200 16.16 -11.50 -3.96
N LYS A 201 14.88 -11.09 -3.89
CA LYS A 201 14.49 -9.68 -4.01
C LYS A 201 15.05 -8.82 -2.88
N LEU A 202 15.09 -9.39 -1.68
CA LEU A 202 15.64 -8.72 -0.51
C LEU A 202 17.15 -8.50 -0.63
N GLU A 203 17.88 -9.47 -1.17
CA GLU A 203 19.31 -9.33 -1.44
C GLU A 203 19.59 -8.30 -2.54
N GLU A 204 18.79 -8.27 -3.60
CA GLU A 204 18.88 -7.25 -4.64
C GLU A 204 18.65 -5.85 -4.07
N PHE A 205 17.63 -5.70 -3.26
CA PHE A 205 17.33 -4.44 -2.58
C PHE A 205 18.45 -4.04 -1.61
N ASN A 206 18.97 -4.96 -0.81
CA ASN A 206 20.08 -4.70 0.10
C ASN A 206 21.36 -4.26 -0.65
N ARG A 207 21.67 -4.92 -1.77
CA ARG A 207 22.78 -4.50 -2.66
C ARG A 207 22.56 -3.11 -3.26
N PHE A 208 21.31 -2.79 -3.56
CA PHE A 208 20.97 -1.48 -4.11
C PHE A 208 21.14 -0.38 -3.05
N VAL A 209 20.54 -0.51 -1.86
CA VAL A 209 20.63 0.52 -0.80
C VAL A 209 22.06 0.67 -0.27
N ALA A 210 22.89 -0.39 -0.35
CA ALA A 210 24.30 -0.32 0.02
C ALA A 210 25.11 0.68 -0.83
N LYS A 211 24.68 0.98 -2.06
CA LYS A 211 25.29 2.01 -2.90
C LYS A 211 25.13 3.41 -2.32
N PHE A 212 24.11 3.63 -1.49
CA PHE A 212 23.83 4.89 -0.81
C PHE A 212 24.34 4.90 0.63
N GLY A 213 25.06 3.87 1.06
CA GLY A 213 25.61 3.73 2.40
C GLY A 213 24.66 3.14 3.43
N TYR A 214 23.48 2.68 2.99
CA TYR A 214 22.51 2.00 3.85
C TYR A 214 22.69 0.49 3.81
N GLY A 215 22.13 -0.21 4.81
CA GLY A 215 22.19 -1.67 4.83
C GLY A 215 21.10 -2.31 5.65
N LEU A 216 20.67 -3.51 5.22
CA LEU A 216 19.66 -4.29 5.90
C LEU A 216 20.29 -5.47 6.64
N LYS A 217 19.79 -5.74 7.84
CA LYS A 217 20.16 -6.92 8.64
C LYS A 217 19.16 -8.04 8.35
N THR A 218 19.59 -9.05 7.59
CA THR A 218 18.70 -10.14 7.10
C THR A 218 18.69 -11.39 8.00
N GLY A 219 19.46 -11.43 9.09
CA GLY A 219 19.67 -12.61 9.92
C GLY A 219 18.45 -13.12 10.72
N SER A 220 17.44 -12.28 10.96
CA SER A 220 16.15 -12.67 11.55
C SER A 220 15.05 -11.73 11.12
N ARG A 221 13.76 -12.18 11.20
CA ARG A 221 12.60 -11.33 10.90
C ARG A 221 12.66 -10.01 11.67
N LYS A 222 12.89 -10.05 12.99
CA LYS A 222 12.95 -8.85 13.83
C LYS A 222 14.11 -7.91 13.44
N ALA A 223 15.28 -8.45 13.12
CA ALA A 223 16.42 -7.67 12.67
C ALA A 223 16.14 -7.00 11.31
N LEU A 224 15.51 -7.74 10.38
CA LEU A 224 15.13 -7.25 9.06
C LEU A 224 14.11 -6.12 9.17
N THR A 225 12.99 -6.33 9.87
CA THR A 225 11.94 -5.31 9.99
C THR A 225 12.43 -4.07 10.75
N SER A 226 13.25 -4.23 11.80
CA SER A 226 13.87 -3.11 12.50
C SER A 226 14.81 -2.32 11.59
N SER A 227 15.67 -3.01 10.82
CA SER A 227 16.57 -2.32 9.88
C SER A 227 15.84 -1.68 8.71
N MET A 228 14.72 -2.26 8.25
CA MET A 228 13.85 -1.66 7.23
C MET A 228 13.20 -0.37 7.75
N ASN A 229 12.62 -0.40 8.97
CA ASN A 229 12.02 0.78 9.58
C ASN A 229 13.06 1.89 9.84
N ASN A 230 14.28 1.52 10.27
CA ASN A 230 15.37 2.48 10.43
C ASN A 230 15.76 3.09 9.07
N LEU A 231 15.86 2.28 8.03
CA LEU A 231 16.15 2.76 6.67
C LEU A 231 15.06 3.76 6.22
N MET A 232 13.75 3.44 6.40
CA MET A 232 12.66 4.37 6.06
C MET A 232 12.77 5.69 6.84
N ALA A 233 13.12 5.62 8.13
CA ALA A 233 13.33 6.82 8.95
C ALA A 233 14.58 7.63 8.52
N GLU A 234 15.66 6.95 8.14
CA GLU A 234 16.91 7.60 7.70
C GLU A 234 16.79 8.28 6.34
N VAL A 235 15.98 7.73 5.42
CA VAL A 235 15.78 8.30 4.08
C VAL A 235 14.71 9.39 4.05
N LYS A 236 13.96 9.56 5.13
CA LYS A 236 12.88 10.53 5.21
C LYS A 236 13.38 11.94 4.89
N ASP A 237 12.64 12.65 4.05
CA ASP A 237 12.93 14.00 3.56
C ASP A 237 14.25 14.12 2.77
N LYS A 238 14.86 12.97 2.37
CA LYS A 238 16.03 12.94 1.49
C LYS A 238 15.63 12.72 0.02
N PRO A 239 16.47 13.13 -0.93
CA PRO A 239 16.18 12.96 -2.36
C PRO A 239 15.89 11.50 -2.77
N GLU A 240 16.58 10.53 -2.14
CA GLU A 240 16.43 9.09 -2.41
C GLU A 240 15.22 8.43 -1.75
N GLN A 241 14.43 9.15 -0.93
CA GLN A 241 13.31 8.58 -0.17
C GLN A 241 12.33 7.83 -1.07
N ASN A 242 11.76 8.50 -2.05
CA ASN A 242 10.71 7.93 -2.91
C ASN A 242 11.20 6.67 -3.66
N MET A 243 12.44 6.71 -4.13
CA MET A 243 13.10 5.59 -4.81
C MET A 243 13.25 4.38 -3.88
N ILE A 244 13.81 4.58 -2.68
CA ILE A 244 14.07 3.51 -1.72
C ILE A 244 12.76 2.92 -1.21
N GLU A 245 11.75 3.75 -0.90
CA GLU A 245 10.42 3.29 -0.49
C GLU A 245 9.73 2.47 -1.59
N THR A 246 9.80 2.93 -2.85
CA THR A 246 9.24 2.22 -3.99
C THR A 246 9.88 0.85 -4.18
N LEU A 247 11.21 0.77 -4.11
CA LEU A 247 11.92 -0.50 -4.23
C LEU A 247 11.66 -1.42 -3.03
N ALA A 248 11.60 -0.88 -1.80
CA ALA A 248 11.26 -1.64 -0.60
C ALA A 248 9.88 -2.31 -0.73
N VAL A 249 8.87 -1.57 -1.20
CA VAL A 249 7.52 -2.13 -1.44
C VAL A 249 7.55 -3.23 -2.50
N ARG A 250 8.37 -3.11 -3.55
CA ARG A 250 8.49 -4.14 -4.61
C ARG A 250 9.11 -5.45 -4.11
N THR A 251 9.84 -5.43 -2.98
CA THR A 251 10.37 -6.65 -2.35
C THR A 251 9.29 -7.43 -1.61
N MET A 252 8.20 -6.77 -1.21
CA MET A 252 7.14 -7.39 -0.42
C MET A 252 6.25 -8.27 -1.28
N ALA A 253 5.80 -9.39 -0.70
CA ALA A 253 4.73 -10.18 -1.27
C ALA A 253 3.40 -9.40 -1.24
N LYS A 254 2.43 -9.82 -2.05
CA LYS A 254 1.07 -9.27 -1.94
C LYS A 254 0.32 -10.02 -0.84
N ALA A 255 -0.43 -9.28 -0.02
CA ALA A 255 -1.35 -9.90 0.92
C ALA A 255 -2.51 -10.58 0.17
N ALA A 256 -2.99 -11.71 0.68
CA ALA A 256 -4.07 -12.49 0.09
C ALA A 256 -5.05 -12.98 1.18
N TYR A 257 -6.19 -13.48 0.76
CA TYR A 257 -7.09 -14.23 1.66
C TYR A 257 -6.80 -15.72 1.53
N SER A 258 -6.85 -16.44 2.66
CA SER A 258 -6.70 -17.90 2.69
C SER A 258 -7.34 -18.48 3.94
N THR A 259 -7.69 -19.74 3.89
CA THR A 259 -8.08 -20.55 5.07
C THR A 259 -6.86 -21.09 5.82
N ASP A 260 -5.68 -21.03 5.23
CA ASP A 260 -4.41 -21.41 5.85
C ASP A 260 -3.72 -20.18 6.46
N ASN A 261 -3.59 -20.17 7.78
CA ASN A 261 -2.96 -19.08 8.49
C ASN A 261 -1.44 -19.21 8.48
N ILE A 262 -0.76 -18.28 7.83
CA ILE A 262 0.70 -18.13 7.86
C ILE A 262 1.14 -16.82 8.55
N GLY A 263 0.18 -16.09 9.12
CA GLY A 263 0.38 -14.76 9.69
C GLY A 263 0.42 -13.63 8.65
N HIS A 264 0.65 -12.43 9.13
CA HIS A 264 0.74 -11.22 8.30
C HIS A 264 2.07 -10.52 8.53
N TYR A 265 3.04 -10.71 7.61
CA TYR A 265 4.40 -10.21 7.76
C TYR A 265 4.45 -8.69 8.00
N GLY A 266 3.84 -7.88 7.14
CA GLY A 266 3.92 -6.42 7.24
C GLY A 266 3.33 -5.84 8.52
N LEU A 267 2.33 -6.51 9.14
CA LEU A 267 1.71 -6.07 10.40
C LEU A 267 2.34 -6.70 11.64
N ALA A 268 3.24 -7.66 11.49
CA ALA A 268 3.81 -8.45 12.58
C ALA A 268 2.74 -9.18 13.43
N PHE A 269 1.69 -9.71 12.78
CA PHE A 269 0.64 -10.46 13.43
C PHE A 269 0.71 -11.94 13.06
N ASP A 270 0.65 -12.83 14.07
CA ASP A 270 0.55 -14.27 13.85
C ASP A 270 -0.84 -14.70 13.38
N TYR A 271 -1.88 -13.94 13.73
CA TYR A 271 -3.26 -14.15 13.34
C TYR A 271 -3.85 -12.82 12.91
N TYR A 272 -4.38 -12.79 11.69
CA TYR A 272 -5.02 -11.59 11.18
C TYR A 272 -6.15 -11.95 10.21
N THR A 273 -7.24 -11.22 10.27
CA THR A 273 -8.38 -11.31 9.35
C THR A 273 -8.90 -9.93 9.02
N HIS A 274 -9.82 -9.84 8.09
CA HIS A 274 -10.60 -8.67 7.85
C HIS A 274 -12.02 -8.86 8.42
N PHE A 275 -12.39 -8.03 9.39
CA PHE A 275 -13.69 -8.05 10.07
C PHE A 275 -14.40 -6.70 9.97
N THR A 276 -13.65 -5.62 9.76
CA THR A 276 -14.10 -4.25 10.04
C THR A 276 -14.73 -3.52 8.85
N SER A 277 -14.87 -4.16 7.67
CA SER A 277 -15.42 -3.49 6.47
C SER A 277 -16.36 -4.38 5.63
N PRO A 278 -17.41 -5.00 6.19
CA PRO A 278 -18.30 -5.93 5.47
C PRO A 278 -19.17 -5.27 4.41
N ILE A 279 -19.35 -3.95 4.45
CA ILE A 279 -20.11 -3.20 3.42
C ILE A 279 -19.38 -3.23 2.08
N ARG A 280 -18.04 -3.24 2.11
CA ARG A 280 -17.18 -3.08 0.93
C ARG A 280 -16.24 -4.25 0.65
N ARG A 281 -16.23 -5.30 1.48
CA ARG A 281 -15.41 -6.50 1.27
C ARG A 281 -16.18 -7.76 1.64
N TYR A 282 -16.28 -8.66 0.70
CA TYR A 282 -16.96 -9.94 0.92
C TYR A 282 -16.28 -10.87 1.94
N PRO A 283 -14.94 -10.91 2.04
CA PRO A 283 -14.26 -11.65 3.11
C PRO A 283 -14.71 -11.25 4.51
N ASP A 284 -14.97 -9.99 4.78
CA ASP A 284 -15.49 -9.53 6.08
C ASP A 284 -16.89 -10.11 6.35
N VAL A 285 -17.74 -10.21 5.31
CA VAL A 285 -19.06 -10.85 5.44
C VAL A 285 -18.91 -12.32 5.79
N MET A 286 -17.98 -13.04 5.13
CA MET A 286 -17.66 -14.43 5.46
C MET A 286 -17.18 -14.56 6.92
N VAL A 287 -16.30 -13.66 7.35
CA VAL A 287 -15.76 -13.65 8.71
C VAL A 287 -16.86 -13.41 9.74
N HIS A 288 -17.80 -12.46 9.52
CA HIS A 288 -18.95 -12.25 10.39
C HIS A 288 -19.81 -13.51 10.52
N ARG A 289 -20.11 -14.18 9.41
CA ARG A 289 -20.89 -15.43 9.39
C ARG A 289 -20.20 -16.55 10.15
N LEU A 290 -18.91 -16.76 9.88
CA LEU A 290 -18.12 -17.80 10.54
C LEU A 290 -17.94 -17.52 12.04
N LEU A 291 -17.67 -16.26 12.42
CA LEU A 291 -17.55 -15.87 13.80
C LEU A 291 -18.86 -16.15 14.56
N GLN A 292 -20.02 -15.71 14.04
CA GLN A 292 -21.30 -16.01 14.66
C GLN A 292 -21.54 -17.50 14.78
N ARG A 293 -21.32 -18.25 13.69
CA ARG A 293 -21.47 -19.71 13.69
C ARG A 293 -20.66 -20.41 14.80
N TYR A 294 -19.43 -19.96 15.02
CA TYR A 294 -18.55 -20.59 16.04
C TYR A 294 -18.81 -20.07 17.45
N LEU A 295 -19.32 -18.86 17.60
CA LEU A 295 -19.84 -18.38 18.88
C LEU A 295 -21.09 -19.20 19.33
N ASP A 296 -21.93 -19.59 18.38
CA ASP A 296 -23.09 -20.47 18.59
C ASP A 296 -22.71 -21.97 18.64
N SER A 297 -21.42 -22.29 18.79
CA SER A 297 -20.90 -23.67 18.86
C SER A 297 -21.18 -24.51 17.60
N GLY A 298 -21.37 -23.88 16.45
CA GLY A 298 -21.57 -24.56 15.17
C GLY A 298 -20.33 -25.31 14.69
N ARG A 299 -20.56 -26.36 13.86
CA ARG A 299 -19.48 -27.18 13.29
C ARG A 299 -18.65 -26.41 12.26
N SER A 300 -17.38 -26.79 12.10
CA SER A 300 -16.50 -26.29 11.04
C SER A 300 -17.14 -26.44 9.65
N VAL A 301 -16.91 -25.45 8.81
CA VAL A 301 -17.35 -25.46 7.42
C VAL A 301 -16.36 -26.20 6.51
N ASN A 302 -16.77 -26.48 5.26
CA ASN A 302 -15.88 -27.09 4.27
C ASN A 302 -14.72 -26.13 3.91
N LYS A 303 -13.47 -26.60 4.10
CA LYS A 303 -12.28 -25.79 3.91
C LYS A 303 -12.07 -25.44 2.44
N GLU A 304 -12.21 -26.40 1.56
CA GLU A 304 -11.94 -26.28 0.13
C GLU A 304 -12.85 -25.22 -0.48
N LYS A 305 -14.16 -25.25 -0.16
CA LYS A 305 -15.12 -24.24 -0.60
C LYS A 305 -14.73 -22.82 -0.14
N TYR A 306 -14.32 -22.65 1.12
CA TYR A 306 -13.93 -21.34 1.63
C TYR A 306 -12.58 -20.88 1.08
N GLU A 307 -11.67 -21.81 0.73
CA GLU A 307 -10.43 -21.47 0.04
C GLU A 307 -10.69 -20.94 -1.38
N GLU A 308 -11.65 -21.52 -2.12
CA GLU A 308 -12.11 -20.99 -3.40
C GLU A 308 -12.65 -19.57 -3.25
N TYR A 309 -13.43 -19.30 -2.19
CA TYR A 309 -13.96 -17.96 -1.91
C TYR A 309 -12.84 -16.97 -1.56
N CYS A 310 -11.82 -17.40 -0.83
CA CYS A 310 -10.64 -16.60 -0.51
C CYS A 310 -9.85 -16.23 -1.78
N LYS A 311 -9.62 -17.22 -2.65
CA LYS A 311 -8.93 -17.02 -3.93
C LYS A 311 -9.70 -16.04 -4.80
N HIS A 312 -10.99 -16.27 -5.02
CA HIS A 312 -11.85 -15.36 -5.80
C HIS A 312 -11.81 -13.93 -5.24
N SER A 313 -11.92 -13.78 -3.91
CA SER A 313 -11.86 -12.46 -3.28
C SER A 313 -10.51 -11.76 -3.48
N SER A 314 -9.40 -12.50 -3.46
CA SER A 314 -8.07 -11.97 -3.73
C SER A 314 -7.89 -11.56 -5.20
N ASP A 315 -8.41 -12.35 -6.13
CA ASP A 315 -8.38 -12.05 -7.56
C ASP A 315 -9.20 -10.79 -7.88
N MET A 316 -10.40 -10.67 -7.31
CA MET A 316 -11.27 -9.50 -7.49
C MET A 316 -10.70 -8.23 -6.83
N GLU A 317 -10.02 -8.36 -5.69
CA GLU A 317 -9.27 -7.24 -5.08
C GLU A 317 -8.18 -6.73 -6.04
N GLN A 318 -7.48 -7.63 -6.74
CA GLN A 318 -6.47 -7.23 -7.72
C GLN A 318 -7.11 -6.55 -8.95
N VAL A 319 -8.27 -7.03 -9.42
CA VAL A 319 -9.04 -6.38 -10.49
C VAL A 319 -9.45 -4.97 -10.07
N ALA A 320 -10.01 -4.82 -8.86
CA ALA A 320 -10.40 -3.53 -8.31
C ALA A 320 -9.20 -2.55 -8.21
N ALA A 321 -8.08 -3.01 -7.66
CA ALA A 321 -6.88 -2.19 -7.55
C ALA A 321 -6.29 -1.77 -8.91
N ASN A 322 -6.42 -2.63 -9.94
CA ASN A 322 -6.05 -2.29 -11.31
C ASN A 322 -6.98 -1.23 -11.91
N ALA A 323 -8.30 -1.36 -11.69
CA ALA A 323 -9.29 -0.39 -12.15
C ALA A 323 -9.07 0.99 -11.49
N GLU A 324 -8.84 1.02 -10.17
CA GLU A 324 -8.54 2.24 -9.41
C GLU A 324 -7.28 2.93 -9.95
N ARG A 325 -6.18 2.18 -10.13
CA ARG A 325 -4.93 2.72 -10.74
C ARG A 325 -5.16 3.25 -12.15
N SER A 326 -5.93 2.53 -12.97
CA SER A 326 -6.27 2.96 -14.32
C SER A 326 -7.10 4.24 -14.33
N SER A 327 -8.01 4.40 -13.38
CA SER A 327 -8.83 5.61 -13.20
C SER A 327 -7.96 6.81 -12.80
N VAL A 328 -7.03 6.61 -11.86
CA VAL A 328 -6.07 7.65 -11.46
C VAL A 328 -5.21 8.06 -12.66
N LYS A 329 -4.66 7.07 -13.39
CA LYS A 329 -3.82 7.35 -14.57
C LYS A 329 -4.59 8.10 -15.67
N TYR A 330 -5.84 7.72 -15.91
CA TYR A 330 -6.71 8.44 -16.84
C TYR A 330 -6.86 9.92 -16.43
N LYS A 331 -7.16 10.19 -15.16
CA LYS A 331 -7.31 11.56 -14.64
C LYS A 331 -6.00 12.34 -14.63
N GLN A 332 -4.85 11.68 -14.44
CA GLN A 332 -3.54 12.31 -14.61
C GLN A 332 -3.32 12.76 -16.05
N VAL A 333 -3.62 11.92 -17.03
CA VAL A 333 -3.47 12.25 -18.45
C VAL A 333 -4.44 13.36 -18.86
N GLU A 334 -5.69 13.32 -18.38
CA GLU A 334 -6.70 14.36 -18.61
C GLU A 334 -6.25 15.72 -18.02
N PHE A 335 -5.71 15.72 -16.79
CA PHE A 335 -5.18 16.91 -16.13
C PHE A 335 -3.97 17.52 -16.85
N MET A 336 -3.14 16.69 -17.47
CA MET A 336 -1.96 17.14 -18.20
C MET A 336 -2.24 17.52 -19.66
N ALA A 337 -3.41 17.14 -20.20
CA ALA A 337 -3.76 17.46 -21.58
C ALA A 337 -3.81 18.99 -21.84
N ASP A 338 -4.28 19.76 -20.86
CA ASP A 338 -4.33 21.23 -20.93
C ASP A 338 -2.96 21.90 -20.71
N LYS A 339 -1.90 21.13 -20.46
CA LYS A 339 -0.55 21.59 -20.11
C LYS A 339 0.50 21.20 -21.13
N ILE A 340 0.07 20.72 -22.31
CA ILE A 340 1.00 20.40 -23.41
C ILE A 340 1.82 21.64 -23.78
N GLY A 341 3.14 21.46 -23.90
CA GLY A 341 4.10 22.51 -24.21
C GLY A 341 4.64 23.27 -22.98
N GLN A 342 4.16 22.97 -21.76
CA GLN A 342 4.66 23.56 -20.53
C GLN A 342 5.77 22.72 -19.92
N ASP A 343 6.71 23.39 -19.23
CA ASP A 343 7.85 22.77 -18.57
C ASP A 343 7.54 22.51 -17.09
N PHE A 344 8.02 21.37 -16.57
CA PHE A 344 7.83 20.94 -15.17
C PHE A 344 9.08 20.30 -14.61
N GLU A 345 9.29 20.51 -13.30
CA GLU A 345 10.29 19.77 -12.54
C GLU A 345 9.76 18.40 -12.14
N GLY A 346 10.61 17.40 -12.25
CA GLY A 346 10.26 16.03 -11.88
C GLY A 346 11.46 15.20 -11.48
N THR A 347 11.16 14.00 -10.99
CA THR A 347 12.15 13.02 -10.57
C THR A 347 12.00 11.74 -11.37
N ILE A 348 13.10 11.14 -11.80
CA ILE A 348 13.09 9.86 -12.50
C ILE A 348 12.56 8.78 -11.56
N SER A 349 11.35 8.28 -11.82
CA SER A 349 10.62 7.29 -11.02
C SER A 349 10.81 5.85 -11.49
N GLY A 350 11.30 5.68 -12.72
CA GLY A 350 11.56 4.37 -13.31
C GLY A 350 12.47 4.44 -14.51
N VAL A 351 13.28 3.40 -14.74
CA VAL A 351 14.17 3.29 -15.88
C VAL A 351 13.94 1.95 -16.58
N THR A 352 13.78 1.98 -17.89
CA THR A 352 13.50 0.82 -18.73
C THR A 352 14.36 0.84 -20.01
N GLN A 353 14.29 -0.23 -20.78
CA GLN A 353 14.93 -0.27 -22.10
C GLN A 353 14.33 0.71 -23.14
N TRP A 354 13.15 1.28 -22.86
CA TRP A 354 12.47 2.22 -23.75
C TRP A 354 12.77 3.69 -23.42
N GLY A 355 13.33 3.96 -22.23
CA GLY A 355 13.57 5.28 -21.70
C GLY A 355 13.37 5.33 -20.19
N PHE A 356 13.15 6.51 -19.67
CA PHE A 356 12.88 6.68 -18.24
C PHE A 356 11.55 7.39 -17.99
N TYR A 357 10.89 6.98 -16.92
CA TYR A 357 9.68 7.62 -16.43
C TYR A 357 10.03 8.76 -15.49
N VAL A 358 9.33 9.87 -15.61
CA VAL A 358 9.49 11.03 -14.75
C VAL A 358 8.17 11.29 -14.03
N GLU A 359 8.23 11.34 -12.69
CA GLU A 359 7.13 11.75 -11.83
C GLU A 359 7.29 13.25 -11.50
N LEU A 360 6.29 14.06 -11.83
CA LEU A 360 6.29 15.49 -11.57
C LEU A 360 6.18 15.80 -10.08
N GLU A 361 6.88 16.82 -9.58
CA GLU A 361 6.88 17.16 -8.16
C GLU A 361 5.50 17.64 -7.68
N ASP A 362 4.86 18.52 -8.45
CA ASP A 362 3.62 19.21 -8.07
C ASP A 362 2.34 18.38 -8.22
N SER A 363 2.31 17.42 -9.13
CA SER A 363 1.10 16.67 -9.47
C SER A 363 1.21 15.16 -9.31
N LYS A 364 2.44 14.65 -9.18
CA LYS A 364 2.74 13.21 -9.22
C LYS A 364 2.25 12.53 -10.51
N CYS A 365 2.05 13.31 -11.57
CA CYS A 365 1.78 12.78 -12.89
C CYS A 365 3.06 12.18 -13.46
N GLU A 366 2.98 10.94 -13.93
CA GLU A 366 4.13 10.20 -14.45
C GLU A 366 4.03 10.07 -15.97
N GLY A 367 5.10 10.41 -16.69
CA GLY A 367 5.22 10.28 -18.13
C GLY A 367 6.55 9.66 -18.55
N LEU A 368 6.63 9.21 -19.80
CA LEU A 368 7.82 8.59 -20.39
C LEU A 368 8.62 9.63 -21.18
N VAL A 369 9.92 9.74 -20.88
CA VAL A 369 10.92 10.30 -21.78
C VAL A 369 11.53 9.14 -22.56
N SER A 370 11.26 9.10 -23.88
CA SER A 370 11.76 8.01 -24.73
C SER A 370 13.26 8.12 -24.95
N MET A 371 13.96 6.97 -24.97
CA MET A 371 15.39 6.95 -25.37
C MET A 371 15.61 7.46 -26.80
N THR A 372 14.61 7.34 -27.67
CA THR A 372 14.69 7.81 -29.06
C THR A 372 14.64 9.33 -29.19
N GLU A 373 14.22 10.03 -28.16
CA GLU A 373 14.17 11.50 -28.10
C GLU A 373 15.40 12.13 -27.43
N LEU A 374 16.30 11.29 -26.91
CA LEU A 374 17.60 11.73 -26.38
C LEU A 374 18.60 11.71 -27.53
N ASP A 375 18.72 12.82 -28.25
CA ASP A 375 19.51 12.95 -29.49
C ASP A 375 20.99 13.31 -29.23
N ASP A 376 21.38 13.57 -27.99
CA ASP A 376 22.75 13.98 -27.62
C ASP A 376 23.74 12.79 -27.49
N ASP A 377 23.26 11.53 -27.41
CA ASP A 377 24.12 10.33 -27.35
C ASP A 377 23.33 9.05 -27.70
N PHE A 378 24.04 7.93 -27.90
CA PHE A 378 23.43 6.59 -27.92
C PHE A 378 23.37 6.02 -26.51
N TYR A 379 22.17 5.81 -26.00
CA TYR A 379 21.94 5.35 -24.63
C TYR A 379 21.74 3.84 -24.54
N GLU A 380 22.29 3.21 -23.52
CA GLU A 380 22.11 1.80 -23.18
C GLU A 380 21.51 1.65 -21.79
N PHE A 381 20.56 0.72 -21.65
CA PHE A 381 19.92 0.40 -20.38
C PHE A 381 20.82 -0.52 -19.53
N ASP A 382 21.13 -0.10 -18.31
CA ASP A 382 21.80 -0.90 -17.28
C ASP A 382 20.77 -1.29 -16.19
N GLU A 383 20.16 -2.46 -16.37
CA GLU A 383 19.16 -3.00 -15.46
C GLU A 383 19.68 -3.15 -14.01
N LYS A 384 20.95 -3.53 -13.85
CA LYS A 384 21.56 -3.76 -12.52
C LYS A 384 21.74 -2.48 -11.70
N ASN A 385 21.90 -1.36 -12.39
CA ASN A 385 22.09 -0.06 -11.76
C ASN A 385 20.87 0.85 -11.85
N TYR A 386 19.77 0.40 -12.48
CA TYR A 386 18.55 1.19 -12.71
C TYR A 386 18.85 2.54 -13.38
N CYS A 387 19.66 2.51 -14.46
CA CYS A 387 20.06 3.72 -15.19
C CYS A 387 20.19 3.46 -16.69
N ILE A 388 20.16 4.54 -17.47
CA ILE A 388 20.62 4.55 -18.85
C ILE A 388 21.94 5.31 -18.93
N VAL A 389 22.86 4.84 -19.80
CA VAL A 389 24.20 5.37 -19.91
C VAL A 389 24.53 5.70 -21.37
N GLY A 390 24.92 6.94 -21.65
CA GLY A 390 25.38 7.38 -22.95
C GLY A 390 26.72 6.75 -23.32
N ARG A 391 26.85 6.29 -24.55
CA ARG A 391 28.05 5.59 -25.06
C ARG A 391 29.24 6.53 -25.25
N HIS A 392 29.02 7.76 -25.72
CA HIS A 392 30.07 8.70 -26.12
C HIS A 392 30.36 9.70 -25.00
N HIS A 393 29.32 10.39 -24.51
CA HIS A 393 29.46 11.43 -23.50
C HIS A 393 29.42 10.88 -22.06
N HIS A 394 29.12 9.57 -21.90
CA HIS A 394 29.00 8.92 -20.59
C HIS A 394 28.00 9.59 -19.62
N LYS A 395 27.04 10.31 -20.18
CA LYS A 395 25.95 10.90 -19.42
C LYS A 395 25.07 9.80 -18.87
N ILE A 396 24.65 9.93 -17.61
CA ILE A 396 23.88 8.91 -16.92
C ILE A 396 22.58 9.54 -16.44
N TYR A 397 21.48 8.88 -16.74
CA TYR A 397 20.18 9.14 -16.12
C TYR A 397 19.81 7.94 -15.27
N GLN A 398 19.62 8.14 -13.99
CA GLN A 398 19.33 7.08 -13.03
C GLN A 398 18.08 7.36 -12.23
N LEU A 399 17.53 6.30 -11.64
CA LEU A 399 16.40 6.39 -10.74
C LEU A 399 16.69 7.42 -9.64
N GLY A 400 15.77 8.38 -9.43
CA GLY A 400 15.88 9.44 -8.43
C GLY A 400 16.56 10.74 -8.91
N ASP A 401 17.09 10.80 -10.14
CA ASP A 401 17.63 12.07 -10.68
C ASP A 401 16.50 13.09 -10.88
N ARG A 402 16.77 14.36 -10.56
CA ARG A 402 15.88 15.48 -10.89
C ARG A 402 16.12 15.93 -12.31
N VAL A 403 15.03 16.19 -13.01
CA VAL A 403 15.04 16.61 -14.41
C VAL A 403 13.94 17.63 -14.66
N THR A 404 14.16 18.52 -15.63
CA THR A 404 13.12 19.40 -16.17
C THR A 404 12.60 18.78 -17.46
N ILE A 405 11.31 18.57 -17.55
CA ILE A 405 10.65 18.00 -18.73
C ILE A 405 9.61 18.98 -19.30
N LYS A 406 9.32 18.81 -20.56
CA LYS A 406 8.18 19.43 -21.24
C LYS A 406 7.13 18.37 -21.53
N VAL A 407 5.86 18.72 -21.33
CA VAL A 407 4.75 17.84 -21.71
C VAL A 407 4.62 17.85 -23.22
N ALA A 408 5.02 16.76 -23.89
CA ALA A 408 4.98 16.63 -25.33
C ALA A 408 3.60 16.17 -25.81
N LYS A 409 3.05 15.13 -25.16
CA LYS A 409 1.80 14.51 -25.60
C LYS A 409 1.02 13.91 -24.45
N ALA A 410 -0.30 14.04 -24.51
CA ALA A 410 -1.25 13.38 -23.60
C ALA A 410 -2.18 12.48 -24.43
N ASN A 411 -2.08 11.16 -24.25
CA ASN A 411 -2.91 10.19 -24.94
C ASN A 411 -3.93 9.57 -23.96
N LEU A 412 -5.14 10.08 -23.96
CA LEU A 412 -6.23 9.63 -23.09
C LEU A 412 -6.61 8.15 -23.33
N VAL A 413 -6.62 7.70 -24.58
CA VAL A 413 -7.00 6.33 -24.93
C VAL A 413 -5.97 5.32 -24.43
N ALA A 414 -4.68 5.61 -24.64
CA ALA A 414 -3.59 4.78 -24.14
C ALA A 414 -3.30 5.03 -22.64
N ARG A 415 -3.84 6.10 -22.07
CA ARG A 415 -3.54 6.56 -20.70
C ARG A 415 -2.04 6.80 -20.48
N GLN A 416 -1.40 7.47 -21.45
CA GLN A 416 0.02 7.71 -21.51
C GLN A 416 0.32 9.20 -21.63
N LEU A 417 1.41 9.61 -20.98
CA LEU A 417 2.02 10.92 -21.08
C LEU A 417 3.42 10.72 -21.66
N ASP A 418 3.71 11.44 -22.74
CA ASP A 418 5.04 11.50 -23.31
C ASP A 418 5.65 12.85 -22.96
N TYR A 419 6.87 12.82 -22.45
CA TYR A 419 7.64 13.99 -22.03
C TYR A 419 8.90 14.13 -22.86
N GLU A 420 9.27 15.37 -23.17
CA GLU A 420 10.56 15.75 -23.73
C GLU A 420 11.49 16.21 -22.61
N LEU A 421 12.76 15.84 -22.68
CA LEU A 421 13.77 16.30 -21.73
C LEU A 421 14.23 17.71 -22.11
N VAL A 422 13.96 18.70 -21.26
CA VAL A 422 14.43 20.09 -21.44
C VAL A 422 15.80 20.26 -20.80
N LYS A 423 15.97 19.78 -19.56
CA LYS A 423 17.21 19.86 -18.81
C LYS A 423 17.46 18.58 -18.06
N GLY A 424 18.62 18.00 -18.28
CA GLY A 424 19.05 16.80 -17.56
C GLY A 424 19.41 17.08 -16.11
N ALA A 425 19.73 16.02 -15.36
CA ALA A 425 20.18 16.11 -13.99
C ALA A 425 21.45 16.95 -13.88
N ASP A 426 21.35 18.07 -13.13
CA ASP A 426 22.52 18.88 -12.78
C ASP A 426 23.30 18.24 -11.64
N GLU A 427 24.53 18.74 -11.40
CA GLU A 427 25.38 18.20 -10.32
C GLU A 427 24.74 18.29 -8.93
N GLU A 428 23.92 19.31 -8.67
CA GLU A 428 23.22 19.51 -7.39
C GLU A 428 21.97 18.64 -7.20
N GLY A 429 21.36 18.12 -8.28
CA GLY A 429 20.13 17.32 -8.25
C GLY A 429 20.31 15.80 -8.37
N VAL A 430 21.55 15.35 -8.58
CA VAL A 430 21.83 13.93 -8.83
C VAL A 430 21.99 13.14 -7.54
N ILE A 431 21.21 12.08 -7.38
CA ILE A 431 21.39 11.10 -6.31
C ILE A 431 22.56 10.19 -6.68
N ARG A 432 23.69 10.34 -6.00
CA ARG A 432 24.89 9.52 -6.25
C ARG A 432 25.09 8.48 -5.17
N PRO A 433 25.33 7.20 -5.53
CA PRO A 433 25.81 6.22 -4.56
C PRO A 433 27.11 6.66 -3.90
N LEU A 434 27.21 6.53 -2.58
CA LEU A 434 28.44 6.82 -1.86
C LEU A 434 29.60 5.98 -2.41
N GLY A 435 30.69 6.63 -2.82
CA GLY A 435 31.94 5.97 -3.24
C GLY A 435 32.10 5.66 -4.72
N LYS A 436 31.18 6.13 -5.61
CA LYS A 436 31.37 5.99 -7.07
C LYS A 436 31.07 7.29 -7.80
N SER A 437 32.08 7.83 -8.50
CA SER A 437 31.88 8.90 -9.47
C SER A 437 31.19 8.38 -10.74
N ARG A 438 30.53 9.27 -11.50
CA ARG A 438 29.99 8.92 -12.86
C ARG A 438 31.06 8.27 -13.76
N GLU A 439 32.33 8.66 -13.61
CA GLU A 439 33.47 8.09 -14.34
C GLU A 439 33.72 6.61 -14.04
N ASP A 440 33.45 6.14 -12.82
CA ASP A 440 33.65 4.74 -12.43
C ASP A 440 32.62 3.78 -13.02
N ILE A 441 31.41 4.27 -13.27
CA ILE A 441 30.33 3.49 -13.90
C ILE A 441 30.62 3.38 -15.41
N GLY A 442 31.06 4.46 -16.06
CA GLY A 442 31.40 4.47 -17.48
C GLY A 442 32.68 3.67 -17.84
N ARG A 443 33.66 3.58 -16.92
CA ARG A 443 34.90 2.82 -17.15
C ARG A 443 34.72 1.31 -17.20
N LYS A 444 33.71 0.74 -16.48
CA LYS A 444 33.45 -0.71 -16.52
C LYS A 444 32.87 -1.19 -17.85
N SER A 445 32.24 -0.32 -18.63
CA SER A 445 31.76 -0.68 -19.98
C SER A 445 32.90 -0.75 -21.02
N LYS A 446 33.98 0.08 -20.85
CA LYS A 446 35.14 0.07 -21.74
C LYS A 446 36.02 -1.18 -21.61
N THR A 447 36.05 -1.84 -20.45
CA THR A 447 36.93 -3.00 -20.21
C THR A 447 36.38 -4.32 -20.77
N LYS A 448 35.10 -4.42 -21.10
CA LYS A 448 34.53 -5.62 -21.72
C LYS A 448 34.69 -5.69 -23.25
N GLY A 449 34.98 -4.58 -23.91
CA GLY A 449 35.18 -4.52 -25.37
C GLY A 449 36.60 -4.87 -25.87
N ARG A 450 37.59 -5.00 -24.97
CA ARG A 450 39.02 -5.19 -25.34
C ARG A 450 39.61 -6.59 -25.13
N LYS A 451 38.81 -7.60 -24.84
CA LYS A 451 39.28 -9.00 -24.66
C LYS A 451 38.82 -9.93 -25.78
N LYS A 452 38.98 -9.52 -27.02
CA LYS A 452 38.97 -10.45 -28.17
C LYS A 452 39.96 -9.92 -29.20
N GLU A 453 41.23 -10.23 -29.06
CA GLU A 453 42.21 -10.40 -30.11
C GLU A 453 43.58 -10.62 -29.48
N ASN A 454 43.94 -11.86 -29.28
CA ASN A 454 45.34 -12.35 -29.38
C ASN A 454 45.29 -13.88 -29.39
N LYS A 455 45.20 -14.44 -30.63
CA LYS A 455 45.61 -15.83 -30.87
C LYS A 455 47.13 -15.86 -31.05
N PRO A 456 47.87 -16.68 -30.38
CA PRO A 456 49.27 -16.90 -30.73
C PRO A 456 49.37 -17.77 -32.00
N LYS A 457 50.11 -17.26 -32.96
CA LYS A 457 50.56 -18.01 -34.17
C LYS A 457 51.45 -19.17 -33.74
N GLY A 458 51.14 -20.35 -34.30
CA GLY A 458 51.91 -21.56 -34.11
C GLY A 458 53.33 -21.47 -34.54
N LYS A 459 54.25 -22.13 -33.82
CA LYS A 459 55.55 -22.56 -34.31
C LYS A 459 55.52 -24.07 -34.56
N LYS A 460 55.60 -24.46 -35.85
CA LYS A 460 56.05 -25.77 -36.27
C LYS A 460 57.55 -25.89 -35.94
N ARG A 461 57.96 -27.00 -35.38
CA ARG A 461 59.23 -27.72 -35.66
C ARG A 461 59.27 -29.01 -34.87
N LYS A 462 59.45 -29.99 -35.66
CA LYS A 462 60.15 -31.27 -35.84
C LYS A 462 59.59 -32.45 -35.02
#